data_050fd5798df26203c6b12a992b8d9a6b
#
_entry.id   050fd5798df26203c6b12a992b8d9a6b
#
_cell.length_a   1.000
_cell.length_b   1.000
_cell.length_c   1.000
_cell.angle_alpha   90.00
_cell.angle_beta   90.00
_cell.angle_gamma   90.00
#
_symmetry.space_group_name_H-M   'P 1'
#
loop_
_entity.id
_entity.type
_entity.pdbx_description
1 polymer ?
#
loop_
_entity_poly.entity_id
_entity_poly.type
_entity_poly.pdbx_seq_one_letter_code
_entity_poly.pdbx_strand_id
1 'polypeptide(L)'
;MLRHRKHGGLEGLAKSLSTYDRYYTNFSRYDEATRLQFEEATSRARIILDPGYRATVRSIRYFRMTSSSSGAPYFRPKNEVAERLYHDAECLRQHIVSTPEKAFADYVVPPVFPALKSVPKEIEKGFSTRGVWMFPAVITLLEAQFGTSLYSSLLRNRDYMRLPLMHGRGAFNKARSFMNSIDVGEGVRVSDWVKGDSQVPPWLIRLAKSVLEGFIDFSTYEFHRVDDAAAAANKRVWDFVWWYFINTPIVFNDVLFRKSGGVPSGSLFTLLSWCVVSVIVNLVVTKRVEGSWLESTDIVVCGDDSAVRVKSAGRSFDEYHRAASEVGVLWHPAPKSSLNYWPNASSAQTLSTQFHDGSRLVRDTTDLLARCAYPTRYVSSREESVGRVLMVSMSVCNTDPVVHGFASFYATYKAAYLKAPIFVDKELVRYFRYVLGRRLKSSATLGDLMKPFGDTLGNLVLFANT
;
A
#
# COMPACT_ATOMS: atom_id res chain seq x y z
N MET A 1 -7.67 -1.68 -31.52
CA MET A 1 -6.27 -2.07 -31.28
C MET A 1 -5.81 -1.36 -30.02
N LEU A 2 -5.38 -2.09 -29.00
CA LEU A 2 -4.93 -1.48 -27.74
C LEU A 2 -3.61 -0.72 -28.00
N ARG A 3 -3.65 0.59 -27.85
CA ARG A 3 -2.47 1.46 -27.99
C ARG A 3 -1.68 1.52 -26.67
N HIS A 4 -1.25 0.36 -26.19
CA HIS A 4 -0.46 0.26 -24.97
C HIS A 4 0.85 -0.43 -25.27
N ARG A 5 1.90 -0.04 -24.58
CA ARG A 5 3.17 -0.75 -24.60
C ARG A 5 3.80 -0.85 -23.21
N LYS A 6 4.58 -1.89 -23.04
CA LYS A 6 5.32 -2.19 -21.84
C LYS A 6 6.77 -1.76 -22.06
N HIS A 7 7.21 -0.65 -21.48
CA HIS A 7 8.62 -0.28 -21.51
C HIS A 7 9.06 0.39 -20.22
N GLY A 8 10.09 -0.21 -19.63
CA GLY A 8 10.95 0.44 -18.67
C GLY A 8 12.37 0.38 -19.20
N GLY A 9 12.98 1.50 -19.46
CA GLY A 9 14.40 1.60 -19.80
C GLY A 9 15.22 2.04 -18.58
N LEU A 10 16.54 1.88 -18.65
CA LEU A 10 17.47 2.37 -17.61
C LEU A 10 17.35 3.89 -17.43
N GLU A 11 17.11 4.62 -18.50
CA GLU A 11 16.88 6.07 -18.47
C GLU A 11 15.63 6.43 -17.63
N GLY A 12 14.52 5.72 -17.83
CA GLY A 12 13.31 5.90 -17.02
C GLY A 12 13.53 5.58 -15.54
N LEU A 13 14.38 4.60 -15.26
CA LEU A 13 14.78 4.26 -13.89
C LEU A 13 15.65 5.36 -13.27
N ALA A 14 16.65 5.85 -13.98
CA ALA A 14 17.49 6.97 -13.54
C ALA A 14 16.64 8.20 -13.22
N LYS A 15 15.69 8.55 -14.10
CA LYS A 15 14.72 9.64 -13.87
C LYS A 15 13.82 9.40 -12.66
N SER A 16 13.44 8.15 -12.38
CA SER A 16 12.69 7.80 -11.17
C SER A 16 13.52 7.97 -9.92
N LEU A 17 14.78 7.55 -9.94
CA LEU A 17 15.70 7.65 -8.81
C LEU A 17 16.12 9.10 -8.52
N SER A 18 16.32 9.92 -9.53
CA SER A 18 16.67 11.34 -9.35
C SER A 18 15.61 12.14 -8.60
N THR A 19 14.38 11.63 -8.51
CA THR A 19 13.33 12.28 -7.71
C THR A 19 13.58 12.19 -6.20
N TYR A 20 14.43 11.28 -5.75
CA TYR A 20 14.84 11.13 -4.35
C TYR A 20 16.05 12.00 -3.98
N ASP A 21 16.74 12.54 -4.95
CA ASP A 21 17.79 13.56 -4.77
C ASP A 21 17.12 14.93 -4.67
N ARG A 22 16.62 15.25 -3.48
CA ARG A 22 15.93 16.51 -3.22
C ARG A 22 16.09 16.97 -1.80
N TYR A 23 16.01 18.27 -1.63
CA TYR A 23 15.94 18.88 -0.31
C TYR A 23 14.51 18.89 0.19
N TYR A 24 14.32 18.43 1.42
CA TYR A 24 13.05 18.50 2.12
C TYR A 24 13.02 19.70 3.05
N THR A 25 11.89 20.39 3.10
CA THR A 25 11.70 21.44 4.10
C THR A 25 11.80 20.83 5.50
N ASN A 26 12.66 21.42 6.35
CA ASN A 26 12.75 21.00 7.74
C ASN A 26 11.47 21.40 8.48
N PHE A 27 10.99 20.53 9.37
CA PHE A 27 9.78 20.77 10.16
C PHE A 27 9.87 22.05 11.00
N SER A 28 11.06 22.40 11.50
CA SER A 28 11.31 23.63 12.24
C SER A 28 11.13 24.94 11.43
N ARG A 29 11.05 24.86 10.10
CA ARG A 29 10.81 26.02 9.24
C ARG A 29 9.35 26.39 9.09
N TYR A 30 8.44 25.50 9.48
CA TYR A 30 7.03 25.86 9.56
C TYR A 30 6.78 26.73 10.78
N ASP A 31 5.78 27.62 10.67
CA ASP A 31 5.31 28.39 11.80
C ASP A 31 4.79 27.47 12.94
N GLU A 32 4.69 28.03 14.12
CA GLU A 32 4.25 27.29 15.31
C GLU A 32 2.85 26.72 15.13
N ALA A 33 1.92 27.48 14.55
CA ALA A 33 0.55 27.04 14.33
C ALA A 33 0.50 25.81 13.41
N THR A 34 1.29 25.80 12.33
CA THR A 34 1.41 24.66 11.43
C THR A 34 2.00 23.45 12.15
N ARG A 35 3.04 23.63 12.95
CA ARG A 35 3.66 22.53 13.72
C ARG A 35 2.68 21.91 14.70
N LEU A 36 1.97 22.74 15.47
CA LEU A 36 0.94 22.29 16.41
C LEU A 36 -0.21 21.56 15.70
N GLN A 37 -0.62 22.01 14.51
CA GLN A 37 -1.62 21.29 13.72
C GLN A 37 -1.15 19.87 13.33
N PHE A 38 0.12 19.70 12.95
CA PHE A 38 0.65 18.37 12.64
C PHE A 38 0.77 17.50 13.89
N GLU A 39 1.13 18.04 15.02
CA GLU A 39 1.20 17.31 16.31
C GLU A 39 -0.21 16.87 16.75
N GLU A 40 -1.19 17.74 16.66
CA GLU A 40 -2.60 17.39 16.94
C GLU A 40 -3.13 16.36 15.95
N ALA A 41 -2.89 16.55 14.64
CA ALA A 41 -3.28 15.60 13.61
C ALA A 41 -2.62 14.22 13.84
N THR A 42 -1.37 14.18 14.30
CA THR A 42 -0.67 12.95 14.65
C THR A 42 -1.34 12.24 15.83
N SER A 43 -1.74 13.01 16.86
CA SER A 43 -2.46 12.48 18.01
C SER A 43 -3.84 11.94 17.62
N ARG A 44 -4.57 12.64 16.75
CA ARG A 44 -5.85 12.19 16.17
C ARG A 44 -5.69 10.98 15.27
N ALA A 45 -4.65 10.94 14.43
CA ALA A 45 -4.35 9.77 13.60
C ALA A 45 -4.12 8.52 14.46
N ARG A 46 -3.49 8.67 15.64
CA ARG A 46 -3.33 7.56 16.59
C ARG A 46 -4.67 7.05 17.13
N ILE A 47 -5.63 7.95 17.37
CA ILE A 47 -6.99 7.56 17.81
C ILE A 47 -7.77 6.89 16.66
N ILE A 48 -7.75 7.51 15.48
CA ILE A 48 -8.47 7.02 14.28
C ILE A 48 -7.96 5.65 13.85
N LEU A 49 -6.66 5.40 13.98
CA LEU A 49 -6.00 4.16 13.55
C LEU A 49 -5.82 3.14 14.68
N ASP A 50 -6.30 3.43 15.90
CA ASP A 50 -6.12 2.51 17.04
C ASP A 50 -6.79 1.16 16.76
N PRO A 51 -6.01 0.07 16.67
CA PRO A 51 -6.56 -1.27 16.43
C PRO A 51 -7.25 -1.88 17.68
N GLY A 52 -7.26 -1.19 18.81
CA GLY A 52 -7.84 -1.65 20.09
C GLY A 52 -6.96 -2.65 20.85
N TYR A 53 -5.86 -3.13 20.27
CA TYR A 53 -4.87 -3.96 20.96
C TYR A 53 -3.47 -3.71 20.42
N ARG A 54 -2.46 -3.97 21.24
CA ARG A 54 -1.05 -3.74 20.87
C ARG A 54 -0.46 -4.94 20.14
N ALA A 55 0.28 -4.65 19.09
CA ALA A 55 1.07 -5.63 18.37
C ALA A 55 2.30 -6.02 19.22
N THR A 56 2.65 -7.29 19.25
CA THR A 56 3.82 -7.80 19.99
C THR A 56 5.01 -7.96 19.05
N VAL A 57 6.22 -7.91 19.59
CA VAL A 57 7.44 -8.20 18.84
C VAL A 57 7.51 -9.68 18.51
N ARG A 58 7.87 -10.03 17.29
CA ARG A 58 7.95 -11.42 16.82
C ARG A 58 9.38 -11.85 16.54
N SER A 59 9.63 -13.15 16.60
CA SER A 59 10.88 -13.71 16.08
C SER A 59 11.01 -13.46 14.58
N ILE A 60 12.24 -13.21 14.11
CA ILE A 60 12.54 -13.14 12.69
C ILE A 60 12.14 -14.41 11.94
N ARG A 61 12.15 -15.56 12.61
CA ARG A 61 11.75 -16.86 12.04
C ARG A 61 10.24 -17.01 11.84
N TYR A 62 9.45 -16.11 12.41
CA TYR A 62 8.01 -16.07 12.18
C TYR A 62 7.65 -15.62 10.76
N PHE A 63 8.55 -14.91 10.09
CA PHE A 63 8.34 -14.45 8.72
C PHE A 63 8.63 -15.57 7.72
N ARG A 64 7.59 -16.02 7.02
CA ARG A 64 7.71 -17.08 6.03
C ARG A 64 8.44 -16.60 4.77
N MET A 65 9.53 -17.25 4.43
CA MET A 65 10.27 -17.01 3.20
C MET A 65 9.47 -17.37 1.95
N THR A 66 9.58 -16.52 0.94
CA THR A 66 8.92 -16.67 -0.38
C THR A 66 9.97 -16.90 -1.45
N SER A 67 9.52 -17.21 -2.68
CA SER A 67 10.41 -17.32 -3.86
C SER A 67 10.82 -15.96 -4.46
N SER A 68 10.45 -14.82 -3.83
CA SER A 68 10.92 -13.51 -4.28
C SER A 68 12.41 -13.31 -3.99
N SER A 69 13.07 -12.41 -4.74
CA SER A 69 14.48 -12.11 -4.55
C SER A 69 14.80 -11.69 -3.11
N SER A 70 15.95 -12.15 -2.62
CA SER A 70 16.50 -11.74 -1.32
C SER A 70 17.13 -10.34 -1.34
N GLY A 71 17.34 -9.74 -2.52
CA GLY A 71 18.16 -8.54 -2.64
C GLY A 71 19.62 -8.81 -2.29
N ALA A 72 20.37 -7.73 -2.03
CA ALA A 72 21.77 -7.84 -1.63
C ALA A 72 21.93 -8.54 -0.28
N PRO A 73 23.04 -9.26 -0.08
CA PRO A 73 24.10 -9.56 -1.05
C PRO A 73 23.83 -10.79 -1.92
N TYR A 74 22.76 -11.53 -1.68
CA TYR A 74 22.57 -12.88 -2.24
C TYR A 74 21.95 -12.91 -3.63
N PHE A 75 21.00 -12.01 -3.93
CA PHE A 75 20.24 -11.92 -5.19
C PHE A 75 19.59 -13.24 -5.65
N ARG A 76 19.24 -14.10 -4.69
CA ARG A 76 18.61 -15.42 -4.91
C ARG A 76 17.19 -15.44 -4.36
N PRO A 77 16.35 -16.43 -4.73
CA PRO A 77 15.07 -16.64 -4.07
C PRO A 77 15.26 -16.79 -2.55
N LYS A 78 14.45 -16.07 -1.76
CA LYS A 78 14.58 -16.06 -0.28
C LYS A 78 14.51 -17.45 0.34
N ASN A 79 13.63 -18.31 -0.22
CA ASN A 79 13.47 -19.68 0.28
C ASN A 79 14.69 -20.57 0.05
N GLU A 80 15.55 -20.26 -0.95
CA GLU A 80 16.79 -21.03 -1.20
C GLU A 80 17.91 -20.68 -0.23
N VAL A 81 17.89 -19.49 0.34
CA VAL A 81 18.93 -18.96 1.25
C VAL A 81 18.37 -18.64 2.63
N ALA A 82 17.23 -19.22 3.01
CA ALA A 82 16.46 -18.87 4.18
C ALA A 82 17.26 -18.94 5.49
N GLU A 83 17.96 -20.04 5.75
CA GLU A 83 18.71 -20.21 7.00
C GLU A 83 19.86 -19.22 7.12
N ARG A 84 20.52 -18.91 6.00
CA ARG A 84 21.58 -17.91 5.98
C ARG A 84 21.02 -16.49 6.24
N LEU A 85 19.86 -16.18 5.66
CA LEU A 85 19.18 -14.91 5.91
C LEU A 85 18.75 -14.75 7.36
N TYR A 86 18.23 -15.82 7.99
CA TYR A 86 17.89 -15.79 9.42
C TYR A 86 19.13 -15.59 10.28
N HIS A 87 20.22 -16.27 9.98
CA HIS A 87 21.49 -16.10 10.69
C HIS A 87 22.01 -14.67 10.59
N ASP A 88 22.10 -14.11 9.37
CA ASP A 88 22.61 -12.76 9.16
C ASP A 88 21.73 -11.68 9.79
N ALA A 89 20.40 -11.88 9.75
CA ALA A 89 19.47 -10.97 10.40
C ALA A 89 19.62 -11.00 11.93
N GLU A 90 19.84 -12.16 12.52
CA GLU A 90 20.09 -12.29 13.96
C GLU A 90 21.44 -11.67 14.34
N CYS A 91 22.51 -11.91 13.56
CA CYS A 91 23.80 -11.24 13.77
C CYS A 91 23.69 -9.72 13.71
N LEU A 92 22.98 -9.19 12.73
CA LEU A 92 22.76 -7.74 12.63
C LEU A 92 21.94 -7.23 13.81
N ARG A 93 20.88 -7.95 14.20
CA ARG A 93 20.07 -7.60 15.37
C ARG A 93 20.92 -7.55 16.64
N GLN A 94 21.71 -8.58 16.90
CA GLN A 94 22.60 -8.66 18.07
C GLN A 94 23.60 -7.52 18.05
N HIS A 95 24.18 -7.20 16.89
CA HIS A 95 25.11 -6.07 16.75
C HIS A 95 24.45 -4.73 17.09
N ILE A 96 23.23 -4.48 16.59
CA ILE A 96 22.44 -3.28 16.91
C ILE A 96 22.16 -3.18 18.41
N VAL A 97 21.86 -4.27 19.07
CA VAL A 97 21.49 -4.30 20.49
C VAL A 97 22.73 -4.15 21.38
N SER A 98 23.82 -4.85 21.06
CA SER A 98 25.05 -4.87 21.87
C SER A 98 25.91 -3.60 21.77
N THR A 99 25.65 -2.74 20.79
CA THR A 99 26.40 -1.46 20.59
C THR A 99 25.45 -0.25 20.52
N PRO A 100 24.68 0.01 21.62
CA PRO A 100 23.67 1.08 21.63
C PRO A 100 24.25 2.48 21.48
N GLU A 101 25.50 2.71 21.86
CA GLU A 101 26.25 3.96 21.67
C GLU A 101 26.62 4.26 20.23
N LYS A 102 26.65 3.23 19.37
CA LYS A 102 26.99 3.39 17.96
C LYS A 102 25.84 4.08 17.22
N ALA A 103 26.16 5.13 16.46
CA ALA A 103 25.19 5.77 15.61
C ALA A 103 24.76 4.83 14.46
N PHE A 104 23.49 4.86 14.08
CA PHE A 104 22.98 3.98 13.01
C PHE A 104 23.68 4.21 11.66
N ALA A 105 24.18 5.43 11.42
CA ALA A 105 24.96 5.77 10.23
C ALA A 105 26.29 5.00 10.11
N ASP A 106 26.82 4.53 11.25
CA ASP A 106 28.11 3.83 11.33
C ASP A 106 27.98 2.32 11.09
N TYR A 107 26.75 1.81 10.95
CA TYR A 107 26.53 0.40 10.64
C TYR A 107 26.75 0.13 9.16
N VAL A 108 27.47 -0.93 8.86
CA VAL A 108 27.51 -1.49 7.50
C VAL A 108 26.22 -2.23 7.23
N VAL A 109 25.43 -1.70 6.32
CA VAL A 109 24.11 -2.25 5.97
C VAL A 109 24.03 -2.52 4.48
N PRO A 110 23.36 -3.62 4.06
CA PRO A 110 23.23 -3.94 2.65
C PRO A 110 22.40 -2.88 1.93
N PRO A 111 22.84 -2.40 0.74
CA PRO A 111 22.09 -1.44 -0.05
C PRO A 111 20.93 -2.09 -0.79
N VAL A 112 19.97 -1.28 -1.23
CA VAL A 112 18.96 -1.67 -2.20
C VAL A 112 19.47 -1.51 -3.62
N PHE A 113 18.97 -2.34 -4.51
CA PHE A 113 19.20 -2.24 -5.94
C PHE A 113 17.86 -1.95 -6.62
N PRO A 114 17.75 -0.89 -7.43
CA PRO A 114 16.52 -0.59 -8.13
C PRO A 114 16.30 -1.59 -9.26
N ALA A 115 15.06 -2.03 -9.38
CA ALA A 115 14.58 -2.87 -10.47
C ALA A 115 13.46 -2.17 -11.25
N LEU A 116 13.31 -2.54 -12.49
CA LEU A 116 12.30 -1.99 -13.38
C LEU A 116 10.96 -2.68 -13.15
N LYS A 117 9.93 -1.92 -12.82
CA LYS A 117 8.55 -2.37 -12.88
C LYS A 117 7.90 -1.83 -14.14
N SER A 118 7.68 -2.71 -15.11
CA SER A 118 6.94 -2.35 -16.31
C SER A 118 5.46 -2.20 -16.00
N VAL A 119 4.87 -1.07 -16.37
CA VAL A 119 3.44 -0.80 -16.24
C VAL A 119 2.90 -0.53 -17.64
N PRO A 120 1.80 -1.20 -18.08
CA PRO A 120 1.17 -0.86 -19.34
C PRO A 120 0.70 0.59 -19.30
N LYS A 121 0.98 1.34 -20.37
CA LYS A 121 0.60 2.73 -20.51
C LYS A 121 0.23 3.03 -21.96
N GLU A 122 -0.70 3.95 -22.18
CA GLU A 122 -1.03 4.45 -23.49
C GLU A 122 0.21 5.02 -24.18
N ILE A 123 0.38 4.69 -25.46
CA ILE A 123 1.58 5.08 -26.23
C ILE A 123 1.73 6.61 -26.27
N GLU A 124 0.63 7.35 -26.36
CA GLU A 124 0.58 8.81 -26.43
C GLU A 124 1.06 9.49 -25.14
N LYS A 125 0.95 8.83 -24.00
CA LYS A 125 1.44 9.34 -22.69
C LYS A 125 2.94 9.12 -22.48
N GLY A 126 3.64 8.59 -23.48
CA GLY A 126 5.08 8.33 -23.43
C GLY A 126 5.47 7.18 -22.49
N PHE A 127 6.76 7.03 -22.24
CA PHE A 127 7.29 5.99 -21.38
C PHE A 127 7.11 6.35 -19.91
N SER A 128 6.61 5.41 -19.12
CA SER A 128 6.60 5.50 -17.68
C SER A 128 7.26 4.25 -17.10
N THR A 129 8.34 4.46 -16.37
CA THR A 129 9.00 3.41 -15.60
C THR A 129 8.81 3.70 -14.12
N ARG A 130 8.28 2.73 -13.38
CA ARG A 130 8.33 2.75 -11.91
C ARG A 130 9.56 1.97 -11.46
N GLY A 131 10.42 2.59 -10.66
CA GLY A 131 11.45 1.89 -9.94
C GLY A 131 10.81 1.06 -8.82
N VAL A 132 11.22 -0.20 -8.71
CA VAL A 132 10.95 -1.04 -7.54
C VAL A 132 12.29 -1.35 -6.90
N TRP A 133 12.36 -1.32 -5.61
CA TRP A 133 13.60 -1.53 -4.90
C TRP A 133 13.70 -2.97 -4.46
N MET A 134 14.76 -3.66 -4.87
CA MET A 134 15.12 -4.98 -4.34
C MET A 134 15.62 -4.80 -2.92
N PHE A 135 14.70 -4.79 -1.98
CA PHE A 135 14.96 -4.55 -0.56
C PHE A 135 15.70 -5.77 0.02
N PRO A 136 16.79 -5.56 0.77
CA PRO A 136 17.55 -6.66 1.37
C PRO A 136 16.68 -7.46 2.34
N ALA A 137 16.65 -8.77 2.18
CA ALA A 137 15.83 -9.65 3.00
C ALA A 137 16.24 -9.62 4.47
N VAL A 138 17.51 -9.39 4.77
CA VAL A 138 18.01 -9.22 6.15
C VAL A 138 17.29 -8.06 6.83
N ILE A 139 17.16 -6.91 6.17
CA ILE A 139 16.41 -5.75 6.70
C ILE A 139 14.91 -6.06 6.77
N THR A 140 14.35 -6.71 5.73
CA THR A 140 12.93 -7.13 5.75
C THR A 140 12.61 -8.04 6.93
N LEU A 141 13.54 -8.89 7.36
CA LEU A 141 13.39 -9.76 8.53
C LEU A 141 13.37 -8.95 9.83
N LEU A 142 14.22 -7.93 9.96
CA LEU A 142 14.17 -7.01 11.11
C LEU A 142 12.86 -6.22 11.13
N GLU A 143 12.39 -5.75 9.98
CA GLU A 143 11.07 -5.11 9.86
C GLU A 143 9.93 -6.07 10.24
N ALA A 144 10.04 -7.35 9.88
CA ALA A 144 9.00 -8.35 10.09
C ALA A 144 8.77 -8.68 11.57
N GLN A 145 9.75 -8.45 12.45
CA GLN A 145 9.56 -8.59 13.89
C GLN A 145 8.41 -7.72 14.41
N PHE A 146 8.20 -6.57 13.82
CA PHE A 146 7.15 -5.62 14.18
C PHE A 146 6.01 -5.61 13.17
N GLY A 147 6.35 -5.56 11.88
CA GLY A 147 5.41 -5.40 10.78
C GLY A 147 4.38 -6.52 10.70
N THR A 148 4.77 -7.77 10.94
CA THR A 148 3.86 -8.92 10.86
C THR A 148 2.71 -8.81 11.86
N SER A 149 3.00 -8.42 13.10
CA SER A 149 1.98 -8.24 14.13
C SER A 149 1.19 -6.95 13.93
N LEU A 150 1.83 -5.85 13.51
CA LEU A 150 1.14 -4.61 13.13
C LEU A 150 0.14 -4.81 11.99
N TYR A 151 0.54 -5.49 10.93
CA TYR A 151 -0.39 -5.85 9.86
C TYR A 151 -1.54 -6.72 10.35
N SER A 152 -1.27 -7.64 11.28
CA SER A 152 -2.31 -8.46 11.90
C SER A 152 -3.27 -7.60 12.72
N SER A 153 -2.77 -6.67 13.54
CA SER A 153 -3.61 -5.83 14.38
C SER A 153 -4.46 -4.86 13.57
N LEU A 154 -3.88 -4.21 12.56
CA LEU A 154 -4.56 -3.18 11.78
C LEU A 154 -5.49 -3.73 10.68
N LEU A 155 -5.16 -4.87 10.07
CA LEU A 155 -5.87 -5.36 8.88
C LEU A 155 -6.68 -6.66 9.12
N ARG A 156 -6.45 -7.36 10.22
CA ARG A 156 -7.14 -8.60 10.56
C ARG A 156 -8.01 -8.50 11.80
N ASN A 157 -8.05 -7.33 12.42
CA ASN A 157 -8.91 -7.06 13.56
C ASN A 157 -10.39 -7.25 13.19
N ARG A 158 -11.23 -7.71 14.13
CA ARG A 158 -12.68 -7.82 13.95
C ARG A 158 -13.31 -6.46 13.65
N ASP A 159 -12.75 -5.40 14.23
CA ASP A 159 -13.19 -4.02 14.04
C ASP A 159 -12.49 -3.28 12.89
N TYR A 160 -11.81 -4.01 11.99
CA TYR A 160 -11.09 -3.39 10.86
C TYR A 160 -11.99 -2.47 10.00
N MET A 161 -13.29 -2.66 10.02
CA MET A 161 -14.26 -1.79 9.33
C MET A 161 -14.29 -0.36 9.87
N ARG A 162 -13.92 -0.17 11.15
CA ARG A 162 -13.81 1.15 11.78
C ARG A 162 -12.54 1.90 11.37
N LEU A 163 -11.51 1.16 10.96
CA LEU A 163 -10.25 1.78 10.57
C LEU A 163 -10.34 2.30 9.13
N PRO A 164 -9.80 3.47 8.84
CA PRO A 164 -9.85 4.07 7.49
C PRO A 164 -9.03 3.32 6.44
N LEU A 165 -8.36 2.23 6.80
CA LEU A 165 -7.45 1.49 5.90
C LEU A 165 -8.23 0.66 4.87
N MET A 166 -8.07 0.98 3.58
CA MET A 166 -8.64 0.25 2.45
C MET A 166 -7.71 -0.84 1.92
N HIS A 167 -7.21 -1.68 2.81
CA HIS A 167 -6.34 -2.78 2.42
C HIS A 167 -6.73 -4.07 3.12
N GLY A 168 -6.59 -5.19 2.42
CA GLY A 168 -6.88 -6.50 2.99
C GLY A 168 -8.35 -6.93 2.81
N ARG A 169 -8.79 -7.80 3.72
CA ARG A 169 -10.11 -8.43 3.67
C ARG A 169 -11.22 -7.38 3.81
N GLY A 170 -12.14 -7.34 2.85
CA GLY A 170 -13.31 -6.45 2.93
C GLY A 170 -13.05 -4.99 2.52
N ALA A 171 -11.92 -4.68 1.89
CA ALA A 171 -11.60 -3.33 1.42
C ALA A 171 -12.71 -2.74 0.54
N PHE A 172 -13.31 -3.53 -0.35
CA PHE A 172 -14.42 -3.09 -1.19
C PHE A 172 -15.69 -2.78 -0.41
N ASN A 173 -16.00 -3.57 0.61
CA ASN A 173 -17.17 -3.31 1.47
C ASN A 173 -17.01 -2.01 2.24
N LYS A 174 -15.79 -1.74 2.71
CA LYS A 174 -15.46 -0.47 3.38
C LYS A 174 -15.63 0.72 2.45
N ALA A 175 -15.07 0.65 1.24
CA ALA A 175 -15.22 1.70 0.24
C ALA A 175 -16.70 1.95 -0.10
N ARG A 176 -17.47 0.88 -0.28
CA ARG A 176 -18.92 1.00 -0.51
C ARG A 176 -19.66 1.61 0.68
N SER A 177 -19.37 1.15 1.90
CA SER A 177 -19.97 1.71 3.11
C SER A 177 -19.66 3.20 3.23
N PHE A 178 -18.42 3.59 2.96
CA PHE A 178 -18.02 4.99 2.92
C PHE A 178 -18.80 5.78 1.87
N MET A 179 -18.88 5.30 0.62
CA MET A 179 -19.60 6.00 -0.45
C MET A 179 -21.11 6.10 -0.18
N ASN A 180 -21.71 5.05 0.38
CA ASN A 180 -23.15 5.04 0.72
C ASN A 180 -23.48 5.91 1.94
N SER A 181 -22.51 6.38 2.69
CA SER A 181 -22.70 7.26 3.84
C SER A 181 -22.58 8.75 3.48
N ILE A 182 -22.40 9.10 2.21
CA ILE A 182 -22.33 10.49 1.74
C ILE A 182 -23.75 11.01 1.53
N ASP A 183 -24.10 12.06 2.23
CA ASP A 183 -25.43 12.64 2.22
C ASP A 183 -25.57 13.82 1.24
N VAL A 184 -26.83 14.27 1.07
CA VAL A 184 -27.14 15.46 0.25
C VAL A 184 -26.42 16.69 0.82
N GLY A 185 -25.71 17.41 -0.05
CA GLY A 185 -24.89 18.57 0.35
C GLY A 185 -23.46 18.24 0.75
N GLU A 186 -23.15 16.97 0.92
CA GLU A 186 -21.78 16.49 1.15
C GLU A 186 -21.07 16.13 -0.16
N GLY A 187 -19.75 16.00 -0.09
CA GLY A 187 -18.92 15.62 -1.23
C GLY A 187 -17.84 14.60 -0.87
N VAL A 188 -17.18 14.10 -1.90
CA VAL A 188 -15.99 13.25 -1.78
C VAL A 188 -14.82 13.92 -2.48
N ARG A 189 -13.77 14.17 -1.72
CA ARG A 189 -12.49 14.63 -2.21
C ARG A 189 -11.55 13.44 -2.36
N VAL A 190 -10.96 13.31 -3.55
CA VAL A 190 -9.91 12.33 -3.85
C VAL A 190 -8.62 13.06 -4.13
N SER A 191 -7.51 12.59 -3.56
CA SER A 191 -6.20 13.21 -3.71
C SER A 191 -5.17 12.20 -4.23
N ASP A 192 -4.48 12.55 -5.32
CA ASP A 192 -3.35 11.79 -5.90
C ASP A 192 -2.07 12.62 -5.77
N TRP A 193 -1.04 12.06 -5.16
CA TRP A 193 0.23 12.73 -4.91
C TRP A 193 1.10 12.81 -6.16
N VAL A 194 1.67 13.97 -6.43
CA VAL A 194 2.67 14.13 -7.50
C VAL A 194 3.95 13.40 -7.10
N LYS A 195 4.32 12.30 -7.77
CA LYS A 195 5.51 11.49 -7.45
C LYS A 195 5.59 11.13 -5.96
N GLY A 196 4.47 10.71 -5.40
CA GLY A 196 4.28 10.53 -3.95
C GLY A 196 5.45 9.86 -3.23
N ASP A 197 5.93 8.70 -3.73
CA ASP A 197 7.01 7.94 -3.09
C ASP A 197 8.24 8.78 -2.73
N SER A 198 8.60 9.78 -3.55
CA SER A 198 9.76 10.63 -3.31
C SER A 198 9.45 11.96 -2.63
N GLN A 199 8.18 12.28 -2.37
CA GLN A 199 7.79 13.57 -1.81
C GLN A 199 7.72 13.62 -0.29
N VAL A 200 7.53 12.49 0.36
CA VAL A 200 7.32 12.46 1.80
C VAL A 200 8.57 12.89 2.55
N PRO A 201 8.53 14.02 3.28
CA PRO A 201 9.69 14.50 4.00
C PRO A 201 10.00 13.60 5.21
N PRO A 202 11.27 13.52 5.65
CA PRO A 202 11.69 12.64 6.75
C PRO A 202 10.97 12.95 8.07
N TRP A 203 10.61 14.19 8.33
CA TRP A 203 9.87 14.55 9.54
C TRP A 203 8.45 13.96 9.54
N LEU A 204 7.77 13.94 8.38
CA LEU A 204 6.43 13.36 8.27
C LEU A 204 6.47 11.84 8.39
N ILE A 205 7.53 11.18 7.89
CA ILE A 205 7.78 9.76 8.13
C ILE A 205 8.00 9.49 9.62
N ARG A 206 8.70 10.38 10.35
CA ARG A 206 8.88 10.25 11.81
C ARG A 206 7.56 10.39 12.57
N LEU A 207 6.66 11.28 12.14
CA LEU A 207 5.32 11.37 12.72
C LEU A 207 4.53 10.08 12.47
N ALA A 208 4.58 9.54 11.24
CA ALA A 208 3.96 8.25 10.94
C ALA A 208 4.55 7.10 11.77
N LYS A 209 5.89 7.07 11.94
CA LYS A 209 6.57 6.14 12.84
C LYS A 209 6.01 6.23 14.26
N SER A 210 5.85 7.45 14.80
CA SER A 210 5.39 7.66 16.18
C SER A 210 3.94 7.17 16.40
N VAL A 211 3.09 7.26 15.37
CA VAL A 211 1.75 6.69 15.40
C VAL A 211 1.82 5.16 15.47
N LEU A 212 2.56 4.54 14.57
CA LEU A 212 2.69 3.07 14.51
C LEU A 212 3.40 2.51 15.75
N GLU A 213 4.37 3.23 16.29
CA GLU A 213 5.06 2.88 17.53
C GLU A 213 4.10 2.78 18.72
N GLY A 214 3.11 3.67 18.79
CA GLY A 214 2.05 3.63 19.82
C GLY A 214 1.20 2.36 19.78
N PHE A 215 1.26 1.58 18.71
CA PHE A 215 0.52 0.32 18.56
C PHE A 215 1.36 -0.92 18.84
N ILE A 216 2.60 -0.77 19.32
CA ILE A 216 3.51 -1.87 19.63
C ILE A 216 3.74 -1.97 21.12
N ASP A 217 3.68 -3.19 21.65
CA ASP A 217 4.15 -3.54 22.97
C ASP A 217 5.57 -4.15 22.84
N PHE A 218 6.59 -3.34 23.11
CA PHE A 218 7.98 -3.77 23.06
C PHE A 218 8.37 -4.69 24.22
N SER A 219 7.56 -4.70 25.32
CA SER A 219 7.78 -5.54 26.48
C SER A 219 7.24 -6.96 26.33
N THR A 220 6.60 -7.26 25.18
CA THR A 220 6.13 -8.61 24.87
C THR A 220 6.81 -9.12 23.61
N TYR A 221 7.64 -10.16 23.75
CA TYR A 221 8.26 -10.90 22.68
C TYR A 221 7.49 -12.20 22.42
N GLU A 222 6.95 -12.35 21.24
CA GLU A 222 5.98 -13.39 20.88
C GLU A 222 4.77 -13.39 21.82
N PHE A 223 4.78 -14.19 22.87
CA PHE A 223 3.69 -14.32 23.84
C PHE A 223 4.18 -14.16 25.28
N HIS A 224 5.45 -13.85 25.48
CA HIS A 224 6.08 -13.76 26.79
C HIS A 224 6.50 -12.33 27.09
N ARG A 225 6.28 -11.90 28.31
CA ARG A 225 6.85 -10.64 28.79
C ARG A 225 8.36 -10.76 28.89
N VAL A 226 9.04 -9.72 28.48
CA VAL A 226 10.49 -9.56 28.61
C VAL A 226 10.79 -8.46 29.60
N ASP A 227 12.02 -8.43 30.12
CA ASP A 227 12.50 -7.38 31.01
C ASP A 227 12.67 -6.03 30.26
N ASP A 228 12.94 -4.97 31.03
CA ASP A 228 13.09 -3.62 30.49
C ASP A 228 14.30 -3.50 29.55
N ALA A 229 15.38 -4.23 29.80
CA ALA A 229 16.57 -4.23 28.96
C ALA A 229 16.26 -4.84 27.58
N ALA A 230 15.55 -5.97 27.55
CA ALA A 230 15.12 -6.59 26.29
C ALA A 230 14.05 -5.74 25.57
N ALA A 231 13.15 -5.08 26.31
CA ALA A 231 12.19 -4.13 25.74
C ALA A 231 12.89 -2.93 25.09
N ALA A 232 13.89 -2.37 25.75
CA ALA A 232 14.74 -1.31 25.19
C ALA A 232 15.52 -1.78 23.97
N ALA A 233 16.04 -3.01 23.98
CA ALA A 233 16.70 -3.63 22.85
C ALA A 233 15.75 -3.77 21.64
N ASN A 234 14.52 -4.23 21.85
CA ASN A 234 13.49 -4.30 20.81
C ASN A 234 13.18 -2.91 20.24
N LYS A 235 13.06 -1.89 21.10
CA LYS A 235 12.84 -0.50 20.68
C LYS A 235 14.01 0.03 19.85
N ARG A 236 15.25 -0.30 20.19
CA ARG A 236 16.43 0.10 19.40
C ARG A 236 16.42 -0.52 18.00
N VAL A 237 16.02 -1.81 17.87
CA VAL A 237 15.86 -2.43 16.54
C VAL A 237 14.74 -1.75 15.74
N TRP A 238 13.63 -1.39 16.37
CA TRP A 238 12.57 -0.58 15.76
C TRP A 238 13.10 0.76 15.23
N ASP A 239 13.87 1.48 16.04
CA ASP A 239 14.45 2.76 15.64
C ASP A 239 15.44 2.60 14.48
N PHE A 240 16.23 1.53 14.48
CA PHE A 240 17.15 1.20 13.39
C PHE A 240 16.41 0.94 12.07
N VAL A 241 15.35 0.14 12.04
CA VAL A 241 14.64 -0.16 10.79
C VAL A 241 13.98 1.09 10.20
N TRP A 242 13.49 2.01 11.05
CA TRP A 242 12.97 3.30 10.59
C TRP A 242 14.06 4.27 10.16
N TRP A 243 15.21 4.25 10.80
CA TRP A 243 16.37 4.97 10.30
C TRP A 243 16.76 4.47 8.91
N TYR A 244 16.85 3.16 8.72
CA TYR A 244 17.13 2.55 7.43
C TYR A 244 16.06 2.90 6.38
N PHE A 245 14.78 2.87 6.77
CA PHE A 245 13.66 3.26 5.92
C PHE A 245 13.81 4.69 5.38
N ILE A 246 14.22 5.65 6.20
CA ILE A 246 14.42 7.05 5.82
C ILE A 246 15.72 7.20 5.00
N ASN A 247 16.80 6.56 5.43
CA ASN A 247 18.16 6.75 4.92
C ASN A 247 18.65 5.56 4.08
N THR A 248 17.75 4.91 3.35
CA THR A 248 18.08 3.70 2.58
C THR A 248 19.26 3.95 1.63
N PRO A 249 20.35 3.17 1.72
CA PRO A 249 21.43 3.23 0.75
C PRO A 249 21.01 2.55 -0.56
N ILE A 250 21.33 3.16 -1.69
CA ILE A 250 20.92 2.73 -3.03
C ILE A 250 22.16 2.61 -3.89
N VAL A 251 22.31 1.47 -4.60
CA VAL A 251 23.34 1.30 -5.61
C VAL A 251 22.69 1.33 -6.99
N PHE A 252 23.15 2.25 -7.83
CA PHE A 252 22.72 2.36 -9.22
C PHE A 252 23.89 2.80 -10.10
N ASN A 253 24.17 2.06 -11.17
CA ASN A 253 25.31 2.31 -12.08
C ASN A 253 26.63 2.50 -11.32
N ASP A 254 26.94 1.57 -10.43
CA ASP A 254 28.16 1.55 -9.59
C ASP A 254 28.32 2.75 -8.64
N VAL A 255 27.31 3.58 -8.52
CA VAL A 255 27.28 4.69 -7.57
C VAL A 255 26.42 4.29 -6.36
N LEU A 256 27.01 4.42 -5.17
CA LEU A 256 26.28 4.30 -3.90
C LEU A 256 25.86 5.68 -3.43
N PHE A 257 24.57 5.88 -3.25
CA PHE A 257 24.04 7.09 -2.63
C PHE A 257 23.02 6.73 -1.55
N ARG A 258 22.73 7.65 -0.66
CA ARG A 258 21.76 7.46 0.42
C ARG A 258 20.65 8.50 0.27
N LYS A 259 19.40 8.04 0.20
CA LYS A 259 18.27 8.96 0.24
C LYS A 259 18.11 9.57 1.64
N SER A 260 17.46 10.71 1.73
CA SER A 260 17.23 11.44 3.00
C SER A 260 15.75 11.65 3.29
N GLY A 261 14.86 10.89 2.65
CA GLY A 261 13.40 10.97 2.78
C GLY A 261 12.71 10.13 1.71
N GLY A 262 11.41 10.31 1.54
CA GLY A 262 10.60 9.48 0.64
C GLY A 262 10.36 8.06 1.17
N VAL A 263 9.33 7.43 0.65
CA VAL A 263 8.90 6.09 1.06
C VAL A 263 9.50 5.04 0.12
N PRO A 264 10.30 4.08 0.61
CA PRO A 264 10.95 3.09 -0.24
C PRO A 264 9.96 2.00 -0.69
N SER A 265 9.79 1.84 -2.00
CA SER A 265 9.02 0.72 -2.57
C SER A 265 9.74 -0.60 -2.33
N GLY A 266 9.27 -1.44 -1.41
CA GLY A 266 9.86 -2.75 -1.13
C GLY A 266 10.11 -3.02 0.34
N SER A 267 10.07 -2.00 1.19
CA SER A 267 9.98 -2.17 2.64
C SER A 267 8.64 -2.77 3.05
N LEU A 268 8.65 -3.53 4.13
CA LEU A 268 7.41 -4.06 4.73
C LEU A 268 6.52 -2.94 5.27
N PHE A 269 7.11 -1.81 5.66
CA PHE A 269 6.37 -0.66 6.18
C PHE A 269 5.84 0.31 5.12
N THR A 270 6.16 0.14 3.83
CA THR A 270 5.77 1.04 2.75
C THR A 270 4.28 1.41 2.81
N LEU A 271 3.40 0.42 2.80
CA LEU A 271 1.96 0.65 2.78
C LEU A 271 1.44 1.27 4.07
N LEU A 272 1.88 0.76 5.22
CA LEU A 272 1.42 1.29 6.52
C LEU A 272 1.88 2.73 6.75
N SER A 273 3.14 3.04 6.44
CA SER A 273 3.66 4.40 6.57
C SER A 273 2.90 5.37 5.68
N TRP A 274 2.62 4.97 4.43
CA TRP A 274 1.82 5.76 3.51
C TRP A 274 0.40 6.01 4.03
N CYS A 275 -0.29 4.98 4.50
CA CYS A 275 -1.63 5.13 5.04
C CYS A 275 -1.65 6.13 6.21
N VAL A 276 -0.67 6.05 7.12
CA VAL A 276 -0.58 6.98 8.26
C VAL A 276 -0.25 8.41 7.78
N VAL A 277 0.69 8.57 6.86
CA VAL A 277 1.03 9.86 6.24
C VAL A 277 -0.22 10.47 5.59
N SER A 278 -0.95 9.68 4.80
CA SER A 278 -2.18 10.14 4.14
C SER A 278 -3.25 10.58 5.15
N VAL A 279 -3.43 9.86 6.25
CA VAL A 279 -4.36 10.25 7.33
C VAL A 279 -3.92 11.58 7.96
N ILE A 280 -2.66 11.72 8.38
CA ILE A 280 -2.14 12.94 9.00
C ILE A 280 -2.33 14.15 8.09
N VAL A 281 -1.93 14.03 6.82
CA VAL A 281 -2.04 15.15 5.85
C VAL A 281 -3.49 15.52 5.60
N ASN A 282 -4.37 14.55 5.40
CA ASN A 282 -5.79 14.83 5.17
C ASN A 282 -6.45 15.48 6.40
N LEU A 283 -6.07 15.10 7.62
CA LEU A 283 -6.52 15.75 8.85
C LEU A 283 -6.11 17.23 8.86
N VAL A 284 -4.84 17.55 8.60
CA VAL A 284 -4.34 18.94 8.58
C VAL A 284 -5.03 19.75 7.49
N VAL A 285 -5.10 19.24 6.28
CA VAL A 285 -5.68 19.95 5.13
C VAL A 285 -7.17 20.21 5.33
N THR A 286 -7.92 19.22 5.84
CA THR A 286 -9.35 19.41 6.10
C THR A 286 -9.56 20.40 7.24
N LYS A 287 -8.78 20.33 8.32
CA LYS A 287 -8.86 21.30 9.41
C LYS A 287 -8.63 22.74 8.94
N ARG A 288 -7.70 22.95 8.01
CA ARG A 288 -7.41 24.28 7.43
C ARG A 288 -8.57 24.82 6.59
N VAL A 289 -9.21 23.96 5.81
CA VAL A 289 -10.25 24.38 4.85
C VAL A 289 -11.64 24.43 5.51
N GLU A 290 -11.97 23.42 6.31
CA GLU A 290 -13.32 23.27 6.89
C GLU A 290 -13.42 23.73 8.35
N GLY A 291 -12.29 23.99 9.01
CA GLY A 291 -12.27 24.37 10.43
C GLY A 291 -12.52 23.20 11.39
N SER A 292 -12.87 22.02 10.89
CA SER A 292 -13.20 20.81 11.67
C SER A 292 -12.20 19.69 11.41
N TRP A 293 -12.11 18.74 12.35
CA TRP A 293 -11.31 17.54 12.19
C TRP A 293 -12.14 16.41 11.56
N LEU A 294 -11.46 15.53 10.80
CA LEU A 294 -12.06 14.30 10.30
C LEU A 294 -12.21 13.25 11.40
N GLU A 295 -13.29 12.51 11.32
CA GLU A 295 -13.49 11.27 12.08
C GLU A 295 -13.07 10.03 11.28
N SER A 296 -13.00 8.87 11.93
CA SER A 296 -12.59 7.62 11.28
C SER A 296 -13.51 7.22 10.11
N THR A 297 -14.78 7.65 10.14
CA THR A 297 -15.78 7.40 9.09
C THR A 297 -15.72 8.40 7.93
N ASP A 298 -14.97 9.48 8.08
CA ASP A 298 -14.89 10.55 7.08
C ASP A 298 -13.74 10.34 6.07
N ILE A 299 -12.92 9.31 6.25
CA ILE A 299 -11.74 9.08 5.44
C ILE A 299 -11.52 7.60 5.16
N VAL A 300 -11.10 7.28 3.95
CA VAL A 300 -10.56 5.97 3.58
C VAL A 300 -9.25 6.15 2.83
N VAL A 301 -8.25 5.33 3.17
CA VAL A 301 -6.89 5.42 2.61
C VAL A 301 -6.35 4.05 2.18
N CYS A 302 -5.57 4.05 1.09
CA CYS A 302 -4.78 2.89 0.68
C CYS A 302 -3.44 3.36 0.10
N GLY A 303 -2.44 3.48 0.97
CA GLY A 303 -1.18 4.08 0.59
C GLY A 303 -1.32 5.59 0.38
N ASP A 304 -0.89 6.07 -0.76
CA ASP A 304 -1.03 7.45 -1.23
C ASP A 304 -2.44 7.82 -1.71
N ASP A 305 -3.25 6.83 -2.09
CA ASP A 305 -4.64 7.04 -2.47
C ASP A 305 -5.52 7.32 -1.22
N SER A 306 -6.32 8.36 -1.29
CA SER A 306 -7.28 8.69 -0.24
C SER A 306 -8.58 9.23 -0.80
N ALA A 307 -9.70 8.91 -0.14
CA ALA A 307 -10.98 9.56 -0.35
C ALA A 307 -11.49 10.10 1.00
N VAL A 308 -11.90 11.35 1.00
CA VAL A 308 -12.27 12.10 2.20
C VAL A 308 -13.64 12.71 2.00
N ARG A 309 -14.53 12.55 2.99
CA ARG A 309 -15.81 13.23 3.04
C ARG A 309 -15.59 14.72 3.24
N VAL A 310 -16.27 15.52 2.46
CA VAL A 310 -16.34 16.96 2.57
C VAL A 310 -17.75 17.33 3.07
N LYS A 311 -17.83 17.88 4.28
CA LYS A 311 -19.11 18.19 4.95
C LYS A 311 -19.62 19.58 4.59
N SER A 312 -18.75 20.47 4.14
CA SER A 312 -19.08 21.85 3.81
C SER A 312 -19.38 21.97 2.32
N ALA A 313 -20.66 22.20 1.98
CA ALA A 313 -21.08 22.50 0.62
C ALA A 313 -20.38 23.75 0.06
N GLY A 314 -20.15 23.78 -1.25
CA GLY A 314 -19.60 24.95 -1.95
C GLY A 314 -18.07 25.11 -1.89
N ARG A 315 -17.35 24.20 -1.26
CA ARG A 315 -15.89 24.17 -1.33
C ARG A 315 -15.41 23.72 -2.71
N SER A 316 -14.27 24.25 -3.14
CA SER A 316 -13.60 23.84 -4.36
C SER A 316 -12.41 22.91 -4.06
N PHE A 317 -12.01 22.07 -5.01
CA PHE A 317 -10.79 21.28 -4.87
C PHE A 317 -9.55 22.18 -4.72
N ASP A 318 -9.54 23.36 -5.35
CA ASP A 318 -8.41 24.28 -5.31
C ASP A 318 -8.11 24.84 -3.90
N GLU A 319 -9.13 24.97 -3.04
CA GLU A 319 -8.93 25.38 -1.63
C GLU A 319 -8.12 24.31 -0.89
N TYR A 320 -8.46 23.03 -1.06
CA TYR A 320 -7.72 21.92 -0.46
C TYR A 320 -6.33 21.73 -1.08
N HIS A 321 -6.21 21.91 -2.39
CA HIS A 321 -4.93 21.82 -3.10
C HIS A 321 -3.97 22.92 -2.62
N ARG A 322 -4.46 24.14 -2.40
CA ARG A 322 -3.69 25.25 -1.85
C ARG A 322 -3.25 24.94 -0.43
N ALA A 323 -4.17 24.52 0.45
CA ALA A 323 -3.87 24.16 1.83
C ALA A 323 -2.85 23.01 1.93
N ALA A 324 -2.90 22.03 1.02
CA ALA A 324 -1.90 20.97 0.91
C ALA A 324 -0.52 21.53 0.49
N SER A 325 -0.49 22.43 -0.49
CA SER A 325 0.75 23.05 -0.98
C SER A 325 1.44 23.89 0.10
N GLU A 326 0.67 24.60 0.94
CA GLU A 326 1.18 25.38 2.07
C GLU A 326 1.90 24.51 3.10
N VAL A 327 1.51 23.27 3.25
CA VAL A 327 2.16 22.30 4.13
C VAL A 327 3.18 21.41 3.41
N GLY A 328 3.59 21.80 2.21
CA GLY A 328 4.63 21.12 1.42
C GLY A 328 4.19 19.84 0.74
N VAL A 329 2.88 19.60 0.62
CA VAL A 329 2.31 18.45 -0.06
C VAL A 329 1.79 18.86 -1.44
N LEU A 330 2.25 18.19 -2.48
CA LEU A 330 1.83 18.47 -3.85
C LEU A 330 0.89 17.37 -4.34
N TRP A 331 -0.37 17.72 -4.54
CA TRP A 331 -1.35 16.86 -5.19
C TRP A 331 -1.44 17.16 -6.69
N HIS A 332 -1.81 16.17 -7.47
CA HIS A 332 -2.14 16.40 -8.87
C HIS A 332 -3.40 17.27 -8.99
N PRO A 333 -3.46 18.16 -10.01
CA PRO A 333 -4.71 18.83 -10.35
C PRO A 333 -5.70 17.84 -10.97
N ALA A 334 -6.91 18.29 -11.27
CA ALA A 334 -7.88 17.54 -12.04
C ALA A 334 -7.29 17.07 -13.38
N PRO A 335 -7.66 15.90 -13.90
CA PRO A 335 -8.69 14.99 -13.36
C PRO A 335 -8.19 13.96 -12.38
N LYS A 336 -6.91 13.91 -12.03
CA LYS A 336 -6.36 12.88 -11.14
C LYS A 336 -6.80 13.06 -9.69
N SER A 337 -6.87 14.32 -9.24
CA SER A 337 -7.50 14.66 -7.98
C SER A 337 -8.82 15.37 -8.28
N SER A 338 -9.81 15.21 -7.41
CA SER A 338 -11.15 15.78 -7.65
C SER A 338 -11.91 15.99 -6.35
N LEU A 339 -12.93 16.85 -6.41
CA LEU A 339 -13.97 16.99 -5.41
C LEU A 339 -15.30 16.94 -6.13
N ASN A 340 -16.12 15.97 -5.77
CA ASN A 340 -17.45 15.77 -6.34
C ASN A 340 -18.49 15.78 -5.23
N TYR A 341 -19.51 16.62 -5.38
CA TYR A 341 -20.65 16.67 -4.47
C TYR A 341 -21.78 15.73 -4.88
N TRP A 342 -22.63 15.37 -3.93
CA TRP A 342 -23.86 14.66 -4.23
C TRP A 342 -24.70 15.39 -5.30
N PRO A 343 -25.33 14.72 -6.29
CA PRO A 343 -25.37 13.24 -6.46
C PRO A 343 -24.15 12.66 -7.17
N ASN A 344 -23.17 13.45 -7.61
CA ASN A 344 -22.01 13.03 -8.39
C ASN A 344 -20.85 12.55 -7.52
N ALA A 345 -21.02 12.45 -6.20
CA ALA A 345 -19.97 11.93 -5.31
C ALA A 345 -19.52 10.51 -5.67
N SER A 346 -20.42 9.67 -6.20
CA SER A 346 -20.14 8.35 -6.70
C SER A 346 -19.17 8.30 -7.90
N SER A 347 -18.97 9.43 -8.60
CA SER A 347 -17.99 9.53 -9.68
C SER A 347 -16.55 9.71 -9.18
N ALA A 348 -16.35 9.87 -7.87
CA ALA A 348 -15.02 9.95 -7.28
C ALA A 348 -14.21 8.69 -7.56
N GLN A 349 -13.04 8.85 -8.17
CA GLN A 349 -12.16 7.76 -8.52
C GLN A 349 -11.07 7.60 -7.45
N THR A 350 -11.07 6.48 -6.74
CA THR A 350 -10.00 6.12 -5.82
C THR A 350 -9.45 4.73 -6.16
N LEU A 351 -8.14 4.50 -5.96
CA LEU A 351 -7.46 3.27 -6.36
C LEU A 351 -7.67 2.89 -7.84
N SER A 352 -7.73 3.87 -8.73
CA SER A 352 -8.11 3.69 -10.14
C SER A 352 -9.48 3.01 -10.31
N THR A 353 -10.36 3.14 -9.33
CA THR A 353 -11.68 2.51 -9.30
C THR A 353 -12.73 3.58 -9.01
N GLN A 354 -13.83 3.53 -9.75
CA GLN A 354 -15.01 4.38 -9.52
C GLN A 354 -16.16 3.52 -9.00
N PHE A 355 -17.00 4.12 -8.18
CA PHE A 355 -18.26 3.52 -7.77
C PHE A 355 -19.38 4.16 -8.58
N HIS A 356 -20.10 3.34 -9.36
CA HIS A 356 -21.24 3.79 -10.10
C HIS A 356 -22.51 3.51 -9.29
N ASP A 357 -23.34 4.53 -9.09
CA ASP A 357 -24.61 4.46 -8.34
C ASP A 357 -24.46 3.93 -6.90
N GLY A 358 -23.30 4.08 -6.29
CA GLY A 358 -23.01 3.51 -4.97
C GLY A 358 -22.99 1.98 -4.90
N SER A 359 -23.23 1.28 -6.02
CA SER A 359 -23.43 -0.18 -6.05
C SER A 359 -22.41 -0.95 -6.88
N ARG A 360 -21.85 -0.33 -7.91
CA ARG A 360 -20.95 -1.00 -8.86
C ARG A 360 -19.54 -0.44 -8.79
N LEU A 361 -18.55 -1.35 -8.85
CA LEU A 361 -17.15 -0.99 -9.07
C LEU A 361 -16.91 -0.83 -10.58
N VAL A 362 -16.50 0.35 -10.99
CA VAL A 362 -16.18 0.66 -12.38
C VAL A 362 -14.70 1.03 -12.48
N ARG A 363 -14.01 0.44 -13.43
CA ARG A 363 -12.65 0.83 -13.84
C ARG A 363 -12.66 1.06 -15.33
N ASP A 364 -11.68 1.80 -15.82
CA ASP A 364 -11.49 1.97 -17.26
C ASP A 364 -11.31 0.60 -17.93
N THR A 365 -12.25 0.25 -18.80
CA THR A 365 -12.25 -1.01 -19.56
C THR A 365 -10.98 -1.19 -20.40
N THR A 366 -10.45 -0.10 -20.94
CA THR A 366 -9.22 -0.11 -21.75
C THR A 366 -8.00 -0.43 -20.88
N ASP A 367 -7.91 0.15 -19.68
CA ASP A 367 -6.85 -0.19 -18.71
C ASP A 367 -6.94 -1.65 -18.27
N LEU A 368 -8.14 -2.15 -18.00
CA LEU A 368 -8.35 -3.55 -17.63
C LEU A 368 -7.94 -4.51 -18.76
N LEU A 369 -8.35 -4.25 -20.00
CA LEU A 369 -7.94 -5.04 -21.14
C LEU A 369 -6.41 -4.96 -21.39
N ALA A 370 -5.81 -3.78 -21.19
CA ALA A 370 -4.37 -3.62 -21.26
C ALA A 370 -3.66 -4.47 -20.20
N ARG A 371 -4.19 -4.57 -18.98
CA ARG A 371 -3.67 -5.45 -17.93
C ARG A 371 -3.82 -6.92 -18.26
N CYS A 372 -4.86 -7.29 -19.00
CA CYS A 372 -4.98 -8.66 -19.54
C CYS A 372 -3.92 -8.96 -20.60
N ALA A 373 -3.63 -8.01 -21.49
CA ALA A 373 -2.70 -8.19 -22.59
C ALA A 373 -1.22 -8.10 -22.16
N TYR A 374 -0.91 -7.20 -21.21
CA TYR A 374 0.47 -6.86 -20.82
C TYR A 374 0.72 -7.20 -19.35
N PRO A 375 1.16 -8.44 -19.05
CA PRO A 375 1.48 -8.84 -17.67
C PRO A 375 2.67 -8.02 -17.13
N THR A 376 2.63 -7.67 -15.86
CA THR A 376 3.71 -6.94 -15.19
C THR A 376 4.94 -7.80 -14.93
N ARG A 377 4.78 -9.12 -14.92
CA ARG A 377 5.84 -10.12 -14.76
C ARG A 377 5.75 -11.17 -15.84
N TYR A 378 6.81 -11.95 -16.01
CA TYR A 378 6.78 -13.10 -16.88
C TYR A 378 5.72 -14.10 -16.40
N VAL A 379 4.98 -14.65 -17.35
CA VAL A 379 3.96 -15.68 -17.13
C VAL A 379 4.58 -17.02 -17.57
N SER A 380 4.77 -17.90 -16.61
CA SER A 380 5.52 -19.14 -16.81
C SER A 380 4.69 -20.26 -17.44
N SER A 381 3.36 -20.22 -17.27
CA SER A 381 2.47 -21.27 -17.76
C SER A 381 1.15 -20.70 -18.32
N ARG A 382 0.43 -21.56 -19.06
CA ARG A 382 -0.89 -21.22 -19.59
C ARG A 382 -1.91 -21.06 -18.47
N GLU A 383 -1.82 -21.89 -17.44
CA GLU A 383 -2.68 -21.86 -16.25
C GLU A 383 -2.52 -20.51 -15.51
N GLU A 384 -1.28 -20.08 -15.32
CA GLU A 384 -0.98 -18.76 -14.75
C GLU A 384 -1.55 -17.64 -15.60
N SER A 385 -1.47 -17.75 -16.92
CA SER A 385 -2.05 -16.76 -17.85
C SER A 385 -3.57 -16.65 -17.70
N VAL A 386 -4.26 -17.79 -17.63
CA VAL A 386 -5.72 -17.82 -17.41
C VAL A 386 -6.09 -17.24 -16.05
N GLY A 387 -5.41 -17.69 -14.99
CA GLY A 387 -5.63 -17.18 -13.63
C GLY A 387 -5.47 -15.66 -13.55
N ARG A 388 -4.46 -15.11 -14.23
CA ARG A 388 -4.22 -13.66 -14.27
C ARG A 388 -5.32 -12.88 -14.98
N VAL A 389 -5.80 -13.37 -16.12
CA VAL A 389 -6.88 -12.71 -16.88
C VAL A 389 -8.17 -12.73 -16.06
N LEU A 390 -8.50 -13.87 -15.43
CA LEU A 390 -9.63 -13.97 -14.51
C LEU A 390 -9.50 -13.00 -13.33
N MET A 391 -8.30 -12.86 -12.73
CA MET A 391 -8.06 -11.88 -11.66
C MET A 391 -8.37 -10.44 -12.09
N VAL A 392 -8.05 -10.07 -13.32
CA VAL A 392 -8.36 -8.72 -13.82
C VAL A 392 -9.87 -8.51 -13.87
N SER A 393 -10.64 -9.44 -14.43
CA SER A 393 -12.10 -9.36 -14.43
C SER A 393 -12.67 -9.31 -13.02
N MET A 394 -12.18 -10.16 -12.14
CA MET A 394 -12.61 -10.22 -10.75
C MET A 394 -12.23 -8.99 -9.93
N SER A 395 -11.22 -8.23 -10.35
CA SER A 395 -10.84 -6.97 -9.69
C SER A 395 -11.93 -5.90 -9.75
N VAL A 396 -12.89 -6.07 -10.65
CA VAL A 396 -14.13 -5.29 -10.75
C VAL A 396 -15.37 -6.14 -10.50
N CYS A 397 -15.26 -7.20 -9.72
CA CYS A 397 -16.34 -8.10 -9.37
C CYS A 397 -17.07 -8.74 -10.58
N ASN A 398 -16.39 -8.89 -11.72
CA ASN A 398 -16.96 -9.35 -12.99
C ASN A 398 -18.13 -8.48 -13.52
N THR A 399 -18.22 -7.21 -13.09
CA THR A 399 -19.32 -6.32 -13.49
C THR A 399 -19.08 -5.60 -14.81
N ASP A 400 -17.83 -5.55 -15.29
CA ASP A 400 -17.51 -5.01 -16.62
C ASP A 400 -17.82 -6.08 -17.69
N PRO A 401 -18.82 -5.88 -18.55
CA PRO A 401 -19.26 -6.91 -19.50
C PRO A 401 -18.23 -7.24 -20.57
N VAL A 402 -17.40 -6.26 -20.96
CA VAL A 402 -16.36 -6.46 -21.99
C VAL A 402 -15.21 -7.26 -21.42
N VAL A 403 -14.71 -6.86 -20.24
CA VAL A 403 -13.59 -7.54 -19.57
C VAL A 403 -14.02 -8.94 -19.12
N HIS A 404 -15.24 -9.08 -18.60
CA HIS A 404 -15.78 -10.38 -18.19
C HIS A 404 -15.97 -11.31 -19.39
N GLY A 405 -16.54 -10.80 -20.49
CA GLY A 405 -16.71 -11.56 -21.73
C GLY A 405 -15.36 -12.01 -22.30
N PHE A 406 -14.37 -11.11 -22.33
CA PHE A 406 -13.02 -11.46 -22.74
C PHE A 406 -12.37 -12.52 -21.85
N ALA A 407 -12.47 -12.36 -20.52
CA ALA A 407 -11.90 -13.28 -19.55
C ALA A 407 -12.56 -14.66 -19.65
N SER A 408 -13.89 -14.70 -19.81
CA SER A 408 -14.67 -15.92 -19.99
C SER A 408 -14.28 -16.67 -21.27
N PHE A 409 -14.24 -15.95 -22.38
CA PHE A 409 -13.82 -16.50 -23.67
C PHE A 409 -12.40 -17.05 -23.60
N TYR A 410 -11.45 -16.25 -23.06
CA TYR A 410 -10.05 -16.65 -22.95
C TYR A 410 -9.87 -17.88 -22.05
N ALA A 411 -10.55 -17.93 -20.91
CA ALA A 411 -10.49 -19.05 -19.99
C ALA A 411 -11.09 -20.31 -20.61
N THR A 412 -12.26 -20.24 -21.28
CA THR A 412 -12.91 -21.37 -21.94
C THR A 412 -12.07 -21.90 -23.09
N TYR A 413 -11.56 -21.02 -23.94
CA TYR A 413 -10.68 -21.39 -25.05
C TYR A 413 -9.41 -22.10 -24.57
N LYS A 414 -8.76 -21.56 -23.53
CA LYS A 414 -7.55 -22.18 -22.97
C LYS A 414 -7.83 -23.48 -22.22
N ALA A 415 -8.98 -23.56 -21.49
CA ALA A 415 -9.38 -24.79 -20.83
C ALA A 415 -9.61 -25.94 -21.82
N ALA A 416 -10.26 -25.69 -22.96
CA ALA A 416 -10.44 -26.68 -24.02
C ALA A 416 -9.10 -27.21 -24.59
N TYR A 417 -8.07 -26.35 -24.61
CA TYR A 417 -6.73 -26.72 -25.08
C TYR A 417 -5.89 -27.50 -24.03
N LEU A 418 -6.14 -27.26 -22.75
CA LEU A 418 -5.29 -27.78 -21.67
C LEU A 418 -5.60 -29.22 -21.28
N LYS A 419 -6.81 -29.73 -21.61
CA LYS A 419 -7.30 -31.08 -21.19
C LYS A 419 -7.11 -31.37 -19.69
N ALA A 420 -6.88 -30.35 -18.88
CA ALA A 420 -6.59 -30.43 -17.45
C ALA A 420 -7.43 -29.41 -16.67
N PRO A 421 -7.80 -29.71 -15.42
CA PRO A 421 -8.46 -28.74 -14.57
C PRO A 421 -7.54 -27.49 -14.40
N ILE A 422 -8.13 -26.30 -14.48
CA ILE A 422 -7.41 -25.06 -14.25
C ILE A 422 -7.04 -25.02 -12.78
N PHE A 423 -5.75 -25.17 -12.48
CA PHE A 423 -5.26 -24.97 -11.13
C PHE A 423 -5.32 -23.49 -10.81
N VAL A 424 -6.10 -23.16 -9.79
CA VAL A 424 -6.24 -21.79 -9.31
C VAL A 424 -4.91 -21.38 -8.67
N ASP A 425 -4.24 -20.41 -9.27
CA ASP A 425 -2.97 -19.89 -8.74
C ASP A 425 -3.11 -19.45 -7.28
N LYS A 426 -2.05 -19.64 -6.49
CA LYS A 426 -1.97 -19.22 -5.08
C LYS A 426 -2.28 -17.74 -4.89
N GLU A 427 -1.97 -16.89 -5.87
CA GLU A 427 -2.30 -15.47 -5.83
C GLU A 427 -3.79 -15.23 -6.03
N LEU A 428 -4.45 -15.99 -6.92
CA LEU A 428 -5.89 -15.95 -7.10
C LEU A 428 -6.61 -16.38 -5.80
N VAL A 429 -6.12 -17.45 -5.16
CA VAL A 429 -6.64 -17.90 -3.85
C VAL A 429 -6.46 -16.81 -2.78
N ARG A 430 -5.31 -16.13 -2.77
CA ARG A 430 -5.08 -14.99 -1.86
C ARG A 430 -6.03 -13.85 -2.17
N TYR A 431 -6.19 -13.49 -3.44
CA TYR A 431 -7.11 -12.44 -3.86
C TYR A 431 -8.54 -12.73 -3.38
N PHE A 432 -9.05 -13.95 -3.63
CA PHE A 432 -10.37 -14.34 -3.14
C PHE A 432 -10.48 -14.28 -1.63
N ARG A 433 -9.48 -14.77 -0.92
CA ARG A 433 -9.50 -14.86 0.53
C ARG A 433 -9.33 -13.50 1.21
N TYR A 434 -8.46 -12.65 0.70
CA TYR A 434 -8.08 -11.39 1.35
C TYR A 434 -8.82 -10.18 0.79
N VAL A 435 -8.98 -10.08 -0.50
CA VAL A 435 -9.59 -8.89 -1.13
C VAL A 435 -11.10 -9.03 -1.22
N LEU A 436 -11.60 -10.18 -1.64
CA LEU A 436 -13.04 -10.42 -1.79
C LEU A 436 -13.70 -11.09 -0.57
N GLY A 437 -12.93 -11.44 0.47
CA GLY A 437 -13.45 -12.10 1.65
C GLY A 437 -13.95 -13.53 1.44
N ARG A 438 -13.78 -14.10 0.25
CA ARG A 438 -14.28 -15.45 -0.11
C ARG A 438 -13.23 -16.51 0.18
N ARG A 439 -13.70 -17.68 0.67
CA ARG A 439 -12.90 -18.92 0.68
C ARG A 439 -13.19 -19.68 -0.61
N LEU A 440 -12.18 -19.85 -1.47
CA LEU A 440 -12.23 -20.83 -2.55
C LEU A 440 -12.14 -22.22 -1.94
N LYS A 441 -13.14 -23.07 -2.23
CA LYS A 441 -13.02 -24.49 -1.99
C LYS A 441 -11.95 -25.06 -2.93
N SER A 442 -11.22 -26.06 -2.50
CA SER A 442 -10.24 -26.78 -3.33
C SER A 442 -10.86 -27.41 -4.58
N SER A 443 -12.19 -27.57 -4.58
CA SER A 443 -13.01 -28.08 -5.68
C SER A 443 -13.68 -26.99 -6.52
N ALA A 444 -13.33 -25.70 -6.36
CA ALA A 444 -13.91 -24.63 -7.14
C ALA A 444 -13.65 -24.84 -8.64
N THR A 445 -14.71 -24.84 -9.43
CA THR A 445 -14.65 -24.98 -10.88
C THR A 445 -14.41 -23.63 -11.55
N LEU A 446 -13.97 -23.65 -12.81
CA LEU A 446 -13.91 -22.45 -13.64
C LEU A 446 -15.26 -21.71 -13.67
N GLY A 447 -16.36 -22.45 -13.76
CA GLY A 447 -17.72 -21.90 -13.71
C GLY A 447 -18.01 -21.14 -12.42
N ASP A 448 -17.50 -21.63 -11.28
CA ASP A 448 -17.66 -20.92 -10.00
C ASP A 448 -16.86 -19.61 -9.94
N LEU A 449 -15.72 -19.57 -10.62
CA LEU A 449 -14.90 -18.37 -10.74
C LEU A 449 -15.47 -17.35 -11.70
N MET A 450 -16.22 -17.81 -12.71
CA MET A 450 -16.79 -16.99 -13.78
C MET A 450 -18.21 -16.50 -13.49
N LYS A 451 -18.88 -17.03 -12.47
CA LYS A 451 -20.20 -16.52 -12.07
C LYS A 451 -20.07 -15.02 -11.78
N PRO A 452 -20.91 -14.17 -12.43
CA PRO A 452 -21.01 -12.77 -12.03
C PRO A 452 -21.22 -12.75 -10.51
N PHE A 453 -20.52 -11.90 -9.82
CA PHE A 453 -20.87 -11.59 -8.44
C PHE A 453 -22.21 -10.87 -8.57
N GLY A 454 -23.30 -11.63 -8.41
CA GLY A 454 -24.65 -11.17 -8.69
C GLY A 454 -24.93 -9.79 -8.11
N ASP A 455 -25.99 -9.14 -8.55
CA ASP A 455 -26.39 -7.73 -8.34
C ASP A 455 -26.28 -7.20 -6.92
N THR A 456 -25.79 -7.99 -6.03
CA THR A 456 -25.58 -7.70 -4.63
C THR A 456 -24.13 -7.95 -4.25
N LEU A 457 -23.35 -6.87 -4.25
CA LEU A 457 -22.27 -6.72 -3.27
C LEU A 457 -22.78 -7.09 -1.84
N GLY A 458 -24.10 -7.12 -1.62
CA GLY A 458 -24.76 -7.68 -0.44
C GLY A 458 -24.37 -9.13 -0.11
N ASN A 459 -24.12 -9.96 -1.11
CA ASN A 459 -23.61 -11.32 -0.90
C ASN A 459 -22.14 -11.37 -0.47
N LEU A 460 -21.38 -10.29 -0.65
CA LEU A 460 -20.02 -10.17 -0.08
C LEU A 460 -20.05 -9.94 1.44
N VAL A 461 -21.12 -9.35 1.96
CA VAL A 461 -21.33 -9.15 3.41
C VAL A 461 -21.65 -10.47 4.11
N LEU A 462 -22.42 -11.36 3.48
CA LEU A 462 -22.79 -12.66 4.06
C LEU A 462 -21.60 -13.62 4.23
N PHE A 463 -20.52 -13.46 3.47
CA PHE A 463 -19.32 -14.29 3.58
C PHE A 463 -18.20 -13.68 4.45
N ALA A 464 -18.36 -12.45 4.94
CA ALA A 464 -17.42 -11.84 5.87
C ALA A 464 -17.65 -12.34 7.32
N ASN A 465 -18.81 -12.93 7.61
CA ASN A 465 -19.22 -13.36 8.95
C ASN A 465 -19.18 -14.89 9.16
N THR A 466 -18.77 -15.67 8.18
CA THR A 466 -18.45 -17.09 8.29
C THR A 466 -16.99 -17.33 7.91
#